data_b840e9fb49f0e34d2b41742462169aa5
#
_entry.id   b840e9fb49f0e34d2b41742462169aa5
#
_cell.length_a   1.000
_cell.length_b   1.000
_cell.length_c   1.000
_cell.angle_alpha   90.00
_cell.angle_beta   90.00
_cell.angle_gamma   90.00
#
_symmetry.space_group_name_H-M   'P 1'
#
loop_
_entity.id
_entity.type
_entity.pdbx_description
1 polymer ?
#
loop_
_entity_poly.entity_id
_entity_poly.type
_entity_poly.pdbx_seq_one_letter_code
_entity_poly.pdbx_strand_id
1 'polypeptide(L)'
;MLISENAVNMLAAKSYKGIGRKWINDNLAGAPSVERIVQLLGEKVEDVSVSDFEARKRNVRQKIEALDDAIDGVVGLGDEDFPRIGDGVKGADRPIALFYKGDIGLIKSPSENVAVIGLLNPTEQIAADEREVVSALVAQGKCIVSGLALGCDSVAHRETLDRGGKTVAFLAGPLNEVNPPSNRSLAAEIVEEGGLLVSEYYEKAHSRNEFLGRYAERDRLQAMFASCVILAASYSQKDRGCDSGSRFAMGKAREYGVPRCVIYDKLRDAGDPMYNLTRDEIAVGAAIITPGSDLKLPCSEMCQQETFWG
;
A
#
# COMPACT_ATOMS: atom_id res chain seq x y z
N MET A 1 -7.51 -20.92 2.94
CA MET A 1 -6.23 -20.16 2.91
C MET A 1 -5.30 -20.73 1.84
N LEU A 2 -4.89 -19.94 0.88
CA LEU A 2 -3.94 -20.29 -0.19
C LEU A 2 -2.52 -19.83 0.21
N ILE A 3 -1.57 -20.75 0.37
CA ILE A 3 -0.18 -20.42 0.70
C ILE A 3 0.71 -20.73 -0.51
N SER A 4 1.21 -19.68 -1.16
CA SER A 4 2.15 -19.82 -2.28
C SER A 4 3.51 -20.35 -1.83
N GLU A 5 4.06 -21.32 -2.56
CA GLU A 5 5.44 -21.80 -2.32
C GLU A 5 6.47 -20.69 -2.58
N ASN A 6 6.24 -19.84 -3.59
CA ASN A 6 7.12 -18.71 -3.83
C ASN A 6 7.13 -17.73 -2.64
N ALA A 7 5.97 -17.41 -2.07
CA ALA A 7 5.90 -16.57 -0.88
C ALA A 7 6.72 -17.16 0.28
N VAL A 8 6.57 -18.47 0.53
CA VAL A 8 7.33 -19.18 1.58
C VAL A 8 8.84 -19.14 1.28
N ASN A 9 9.23 -19.37 0.05
CA ASN A 9 10.64 -19.32 -0.38
C ASN A 9 11.24 -17.92 -0.17
N MET A 10 10.52 -16.85 -0.58
CA MET A 10 10.98 -15.45 -0.42
C MET A 10 11.13 -15.07 1.04
N LEU A 11 10.16 -15.43 1.87
CA LEU A 11 10.17 -15.13 3.31
C LEU A 11 11.23 -15.94 4.05
N ALA A 12 11.47 -17.21 3.67
CA ALA A 12 12.56 -18.03 4.18
C ALA A 12 13.93 -17.42 3.80
N ALA A 13 14.11 -17.01 2.54
CA ALA A 13 15.32 -16.32 2.11
C ALA A 13 15.56 -15.03 2.87
N LYS A 14 14.51 -14.21 3.10
CA LYS A 14 14.60 -12.97 3.87
C LYS A 14 15.03 -13.18 5.32
N SER A 15 14.86 -14.37 5.89
CA SER A 15 15.27 -14.68 7.27
C SER A 15 16.78 -14.80 7.47
N TYR A 16 17.56 -14.86 6.37
CA TYR A 16 19.02 -14.84 6.46
C TYR A 16 19.53 -13.41 6.64
N LYS A 17 20.51 -13.25 7.53
CA LYS A 17 21.14 -11.95 7.79
C LYS A 17 21.77 -11.39 6.51
N GLY A 18 21.46 -10.14 6.19
CA GLY A 18 21.97 -9.45 5.00
C GLY A 18 21.18 -9.69 3.71
N ILE A 19 20.14 -10.53 3.75
CA ILE A 19 19.23 -10.77 2.62
C ILE A 19 18.01 -9.86 2.77
N GLY A 20 17.94 -8.83 1.93
CA GLY A 20 16.84 -7.86 1.91
C GLY A 20 15.98 -7.95 0.65
N ARG A 21 14.91 -7.14 0.60
CA ARG A 21 13.99 -7.09 -0.55
C ARG A 21 14.70 -6.91 -1.89
N LYS A 22 15.67 -5.97 -1.95
CA LYS A 22 16.42 -5.74 -3.18
C LYS A 22 17.09 -7.02 -3.70
N TRP A 23 17.82 -7.71 -2.83
CA TRP A 23 18.50 -8.95 -3.23
C TRP A 23 17.51 -10.01 -3.70
N ILE A 24 16.37 -10.18 -3.01
CA ILE A 24 15.33 -11.14 -3.37
C ILE A 24 14.72 -10.78 -4.72
N ASN A 25 14.36 -9.51 -4.95
CA ASN A 25 13.82 -9.06 -6.23
C ASN A 25 14.81 -9.27 -7.39
N ASP A 26 16.11 -9.01 -7.15
CA ASP A 26 17.15 -9.14 -8.18
C ASP A 26 17.47 -10.61 -8.53
N ASN A 27 17.31 -11.55 -7.59
CA ASN A 27 17.79 -12.92 -7.75
C ASN A 27 16.69 -13.98 -7.78
N LEU A 28 15.52 -13.74 -7.20
CA LEU A 28 14.50 -14.76 -7.01
C LEU A 28 13.18 -14.46 -7.75
N ALA A 29 13.06 -13.37 -8.51
CA ALA A 29 11.83 -12.97 -9.22
C ALA A 29 11.34 -14.02 -10.23
N GLY A 30 12.23 -14.87 -10.75
CA GLY A 30 11.91 -15.96 -11.68
C GLY A 30 11.44 -17.25 -11.01
N ALA A 31 11.07 -17.22 -9.72
CA ALA A 31 10.62 -18.38 -8.94
C ALA A 31 11.58 -19.62 -9.08
N PRO A 32 12.87 -19.48 -8.74
CA PRO A 32 13.85 -20.55 -8.91
C PRO A 32 13.60 -21.73 -7.96
N SER A 33 14.16 -22.91 -8.30
CA SER A 33 14.10 -24.09 -7.42
C SER A 33 14.82 -23.84 -6.09
N VAL A 34 14.51 -24.66 -5.09
CA VAL A 34 15.13 -24.56 -3.75
C VAL A 34 16.65 -24.68 -3.84
N GLU A 35 17.16 -25.61 -4.65
CA GLU A 35 18.61 -25.81 -4.87
C GLU A 35 19.26 -24.55 -5.44
N ARG A 36 18.59 -23.91 -6.40
CA ARG A 36 19.09 -22.65 -6.97
C ARG A 36 19.06 -21.50 -5.96
N ILE A 37 18.01 -21.41 -5.13
CA ILE A 37 17.93 -20.41 -4.05
C ILE A 37 19.10 -20.62 -3.06
N VAL A 38 19.33 -21.85 -2.63
CA VAL A 38 20.42 -22.19 -1.68
C VAL A 38 21.78 -21.87 -2.29
N GLN A 39 22.00 -22.17 -3.57
CA GLN A 39 23.23 -21.81 -4.28
C GLN A 39 23.45 -20.29 -4.27
N LEU A 40 22.43 -19.49 -4.64
CA LEU A 40 22.50 -18.03 -4.66
C LEU A 40 22.71 -17.42 -3.25
N LEU A 41 22.09 -18.00 -2.24
CA LEU A 41 22.28 -17.59 -0.85
C LEU A 41 23.72 -17.87 -0.40
N GLY A 42 24.31 -19.01 -0.76
CA GLY A 42 25.67 -19.41 -0.43
C GLY A 42 26.75 -18.48 -0.99
N GLU A 43 26.42 -17.67 -2.01
CA GLU A 43 27.31 -16.60 -2.51
C GLU A 43 27.44 -15.41 -1.53
N LYS A 44 26.51 -15.30 -0.55
CA LYS A 44 26.43 -14.16 0.39
C LYS A 44 26.41 -14.54 1.84
N VAL A 45 25.99 -15.74 2.16
CA VAL A 45 25.77 -16.21 3.53
C VAL A 45 26.54 -17.50 3.72
N GLU A 46 27.34 -17.59 4.79
CA GLU A 46 28.06 -18.80 5.17
C GLU A 46 27.09 -19.87 5.70
N ASP A 47 27.47 -21.14 5.57
CA ASP A 47 26.76 -22.32 6.13
C ASP A 47 25.31 -22.49 5.65
N VAL A 48 24.96 -22.06 4.44
CA VAL A 48 23.64 -22.30 3.85
C VAL A 48 23.57 -23.71 3.28
N SER A 49 22.54 -24.46 3.65
CA SER A 49 22.24 -25.78 3.11
C SER A 49 20.77 -25.94 2.77
N VAL A 50 20.43 -26.89 1.91
CA VAL A 50 19.02 -27.24 1.60
C VAL A 50 18.27 -27.61 2.87
N SER A 51 18.90 -28.34 3.80
CA SER A 51 18.27 -28.75 5.06
C SER A 51 17.94 -27.55 5.95
N ASP A 52 18.86 -26.55 6.09
CA ASP A 52 18.62 -25.33 6.85
C ASP A 52 17.53 -24.48 6.18
N PHE A 53 17.59 -24.32 4.86
CA PHE A 53 16.57 -23.57 4.11
C PHE A 53 15.18 -24.18 4.27
N GLU A 54 15.05 -25.51 4.15
CA GLU A 54 13.78 -26.22 4.38
C GLU A 54 13.28 -26.11 5.82
N ALA A 55 14.17 -26.05 6.81
CA ALA A 55 13.80 -25.79 8.19
C ALA A 55 13.21 -24.39 8.36
N ARG A 56 13.80 -23.37 7.71
CA ARG A 56 13.26 -21.99 7.71
C ARG A 56 11.92 -21.91 6.99
N LYS A 57 11.74 -22.61 5.87
CA LYS A 57 10.45 -22.72 5.18
C LYS A 57 9.36 -23.27 6.08
N ARG A 58 9.65 -24.37 6.81
CA ARG A 58 8.69 -24.94 7.78
C ARG A 58 8.31 -23.95 8.87
N ASN A 59 9.27 -23.20 9.41
CA ASN A 59 9.01 -22.19 10.43
C ASN A 59 8.13 -21.05 9.87
N VAL A 60 8.45 -20.52 8.67
CA VAL A 60 7.65 -19.48 8.00
C VAL A 60 6.23 -20.00 7.74
N ARG A 61 6.08 -21.20 7.20
CA ARG A 61 4.77 -21.81 6.91
C ARG A 61 3.92 -21.94 8.19
N GLN A 62 4.50 -22.44 9.28
CA GLN A 62 3.82 -22.56 10.56
C GLN A 62 3.30 -21.20 11.08
N LYS A 63 4.10 -20.14 10.92
CA LYS A 63 3.69 -18.78 11.31
C LYS A 63 2.59 -18.22 10.43
N ILE A 64 2.60 -18.51 9.12
CA ILE A 64 1.54 -18.14 8.19
C ILE A 64 0.24 -18.89 8.54
N GLU A 65 0.33 -20.20 8.77
CA GLU A 65 -0.80 -21.04 9.17
C GLU A 65 -1.46 -20.56 10.47
N ALA A 66 -0.69 -19.99 11.39
CA ALA A 66 -1.19 -19.43 12.65
C ALA A 66 -2.02 -18.14 12.46
N LEU A 67 -2.05 -17.53 11.26
CA LEU A 67 -2.97 -16.43 10.95
C LEU A 67 -4.40 -16.92 10.71
N ASP A 68 -4.56 -18.20 10.40
CA ASP A 68 -5.85 -18.90 10.24
C ASP A 68 -6.83 -18.16 9.33
N ASP A 69 -8.03 -17.88 9.81
CA ASP A 69 -9.09 -17.19 9.07
C ASP A 69 -8.86 -15.69 8.87
N ALA A 70 -7.79 -15.13 9.44
CA ALA A 70 -7.44 -13.73 9.24
C ALA A 70 -6.93 -13.42 7.83
N ILE A 71 -6.55 -14.43 7.07
CA ILE A 71 -6.09 -14.30 5.67
C ILE A 71 -6.79 -15.31 4.77
N ASP A 72 -7.05 -14.94 3.53
CA ASP A 72 -7.47 -15.86 2.48
C ASP A 72 -6.27 -16.49 1.80
N GLY A 73 -5.14 -15.77 1.78
CA GLY A 73 -3.90 -16.32 1.27
C GLY A 73 -2.69 -15.39 1.36
N VAL A 74 -1.59 -15.89 0.81
CA VAL A 74 -0.35 -15.15 0.57
C VAL A 74 0.15 -15.46 -0.84
N VAL A 75 0.47 -14.41 -1.58
CA VAL A 75 1.12 -14.48 -2.90
C VAL A 75 2.55 -13.97 -2.81
N GLY A 76 3.45 -14.61 -3.53
CA GLY A 76 4.87 -14.28 -3.57
C GLY A 76 5.31 -13.74 -4.93
N LEU A 77 6.41 -13.03 -4.94
CA LEU A 77 7.06 -12.57 -6.17
C LEU A 77 7.28 -13.76 -7.12
N GLY A 78 6.83 -13.64 -8.37
CA GLY A 78 6.87 -14.69 -9.38
C GLY A 78 5.62 -15.55 -9.47
N ASP A 79 4.63 -15.39 -8.58
CA ASP A 79 3.33 -16.04 -8.75
C ASP A 79 2.51 -15.31 -9.82
N GLU A 80 1.65 -16.06 -10.53
CA GLU A 80 0.73 -15.50 -11.53
C GLU A 80 -0.22 -14.45 -10.93
N ASP A 81 -0.65 -14.68 -9.68
CA ASP A 81 -1.52 -13.78 -8.94
C ASP A 81 -0.80 -12.61 -8.25
N PHE A 82 0.54 -12.58 -8.30
CA PHE A 82 1.29 -11.46 -7.74
C PHE A 82 1.07 -10.20 -8.58
N PRO A 83 0.70 -9.06 -7.96
CA PRO A 83 0.36 -7.85 -8.69
C PRO A 83 1.53 -7.32 -9.54
N ARG A 84 1.21 -6.76 -10.70
CA ARG A 84 2.22 -6.07 -11.51
C ARG A 84 2.67 -4.79 -10.83
N ILE A 85 3.97 -4.56 -10.85
CA ILE A 85 4.59 -3.38 -10.26
C ILE A 85 5.27 -2.60 -11.37
N GLY A 86 4.99 -1.29 -11.44
CA GLY A 86 5.54 -0.40 -12.45
C GLY A 86 7.08 -0.37 -12.46
N ASP A 87 7.67 -0.17 -13.63
CA ASP A 87 9.12 -0.20 -13.83
C ASP A 87 9.86 0.91 -13.06
N GLY A 88 9.18 2.02 -12.73
CA GLY A 88 9.71 3.09 -11.90
C GLY A 88 10.00 2.71 -10.46
N VAL A 89 9.51 1.54 -9.98
CA VAL A 89 9.69 1.10 -8.60
C VAL A 89 10.99 0.33 -8.46
N LYS A 90 11.89 0.80 -7.59
CA LYS A 90 13.18 0.14 -7.30
C LYS A 90 12.99 -1.19 -6.59
N GLY A 91 13.84 -2.18 -6.85
CA GLY A 91 13.79 -3.50 -6.21
C GLY A 91 13.81 -3.48 -4.68
N ALA A 92 14.43 -2.47 -4.05
CA ALA A 92 14.39 -2.29 -2.60
C ALA A 92 13.00 -1.94 -2.05
N ASP A 93 12.14 -1.33 -2.87
CA ASP A 93 10.80 -0.92 -2.49
C ASP A 93 9.74 -1.96 -2.88
N ARG A 94 10.02 -2.85 -3.84
CA ARG A 94 9.07 -3.87 -4.27
C ARG A 94 8.78 -4.87 -3.17
N PRO A 95 7.50 -5.19 -2.87
CA PRO A 95 7.15 -6.28 -1.97
C PRO A 95 7.64 -7.63 -2.51
N ILE A 96 7.90 -8.56 -1.61
CA ILE A 96 8.32 -9.94 -1.97
C ILE A 96 7.21 -10.96 -1.73
N ALA A 97 6.31 -10.64 -0.82
CA ALA A 97 5.10 -11.41 -0.51
C ALA A 97 4.02 -10.47 -0.01
N LEU A 98 2.76 -10.75 -0.33
CA LEU A 98 1.60 -10.01 0.10
C LEU A 98 0.58 -10.97 0.71
N PHE A 99 0.26 -10.74 1.99
CA PHE A 99 -0.82 -11.40 2.72
C PHE A 99 -2.11 -10.65 2.42
N TYR A 100 -3.20 -11.36 2.14
CA TYR A 100 -4.44 -10.73 1.75
C TYR A 100 -5.67 -11.39 2.35
N LYS A 101 -6.73 -10.59 2.50
CA LYS A 101 -8.10 -11.03 2.79
C LYS A 101 -9.05 -10.25 1.90
N GLY A 102 -9.91 -10.95 1.15
CA GLY A 102 -10.80 -10.40 0.13
C GLY A 102 -10.27 -10.55 -1.28
N ASP A 103 -10.69 -9.68 -2.20
CA ASP A 103 -10.41 -9.80 -3.63
C ASP A 103 -9.02 -9.27 -4.02
N ILE A 104 -8.02 -10.14 -4.12
CA ILE A 104 -6.65 -9.79 -4.57
C ILE A 104 -6.63 -9.22 -6.00
N GLY A 105 -7.65 -9.49 -6.80
CA GLY A 105 -7.79 -8.96 -8.16
C GLY A 105 -7.80 -7.43 -8.22
N LEU A 106 -8.27 -6.75 -7.16
CA LEU A 106 -8.35 -5.30 -7.08
C LEU A 106 -6.99 -4.58 -7.19
N ILE A 107 -5.88 -5.26 -6.91
CA ILE A 107 -4.53 -4.67 -7.03
C ILE A 107 -3.73 -5.20 -8.23
N LYS A 108 -4.32 -6.07 -9.07
CA LYS A 108 -3.65 -6.55 -10.30
C LYS A 108 -3.57 -5.48 -11.39
N SER A 109 -4.55 -4.58 -11.45
CA SER A 109 -4.59 -3.45 -12.41
C SER A 109 -4.61 -2.11 -11.67
N PRO A 110 -3.45 -1.54 -11.31
CA PRO A 110 -3.38 -0.28 -10.57
C PRO A 110 -4.02 0.92 -11.31
N SER A 111 -4.25 0.84 -12.62
CA SER A 111 -4.89 1.89 -13.44
C SER A 111 -6.30 2.27 -12.94
N GLU A 112 -7.01 1.35 -12.32
CA GLU A 112 -8.35 1.59 -11.76
C GLU A 112 -8.30 2.12 -10.32
N ASN A 113 -7.14 2.11 -9.67
CA ASN A 113 -6.97 2.44 -8.28
C ASN A 113 -6.56 3.90 -8.08
N VAL A 114 -7.15 4.56 -7.09
CA VAL A 114 -6.76 5.91 -6.66
C VAL A 114 -6.50 5.90 -5.16
N ALA A 115 -5.28 6.28 -4.75
CA ALA A 115 -4.96 6.39 -3.35
C ALA A 115 -5.46 7.73 -2.78
N VAL A 116 -6.17 7.70 -1.67
CA VAL A 116 -6.64 8.89 -0.94
C VAL A 116 -6.06 8.84 0.47
N ILE A 117 -5.33 9.88 0.85
CA ILE A 117 -4.57 9.96 2.10
C ILE A 117 -4.71 11.34 2.73
N GLY A 118 -4.43 11.46 4.04
CA GLY A 118 -4.49 12.75 4.70
C GLY A 118 -4.24 12.71 6.21
N LEU A 119 -4.84 13.66 6.89
CA LEU A 119 -4.72 13.86 8.33
C LEU A 119 -5.37 12.73 9.15
N LEU A 120 -4.78 12.44 10.30
CA LEU A 120 -5.38 11.54 11.30
C LEU A 120 -6.59 12.17 12.02
N ASN A 121 -6.65 13.49 12.07
CA ASN A 121 -7.73 14.24 12.71
C ASN A 121 -8.14 15.41 11.80
N PRO A 122 -8.82 15.14 10.66
CA PRO A 122 -9.31 16.20 9.78
C PRO A 122 -10.42 17.01 10.45
N THR A 123 -10.56 18.27 10.04
CA THR A 123 -11.77 19.04 10.36
C THR A 123 -12.96 18.48 9.56
N GLU A 124 -14.19 18.83 9.99
CA GLU A 124 -15.38 18.41 9.24
C GLU A 124 -15.38 18.95 7.80
N GLN A 125 -14.79 20.12 7.56
CA GLN A 125 -14.67 20.68 6.21
C GLN A 125 -13.73 19.83 5.34
N ILE A 126 -12.55 19.45 5.88
CA ILE A 126 -11.61 18.56 5.16
C ILE A 126 -12.27 17.22 4.85
N ALA A 127 -12.97 16.65 5.84
CA ALA A 127 -13.67 15.39 5.66
C ALA A 127 -14.82 15.49 4.63
N ALA A 128 -15.53 16.64 4.59
CA ALA A 128 -16.60 16.89 3.62
C ALA A 128 -16.05 16.99 2.19
N ASP A 129 -14.97 17.75 1.99
CA ASP A 129 -14.30 17.88 0.69
C ASP A 129 -13.76 16.54 0.21
N GLU A 130 -13.18 15.74 1.12
CA GLU A 130 -12.68 14.41 0.82
C GLU A 130 -13.81 13.45 0.41
N ARG A 131 -14.94 13.42 1.15
CA ARG A 131 -16.12 12.64 0.78
C ARG A 131 -16.63 12.98 -0.61
N GLU A 132 -16.69 14.28 -0.95
CA GLU A 132 -17.11 14.73 -2.28
C GLU A 132 -16.22 14.17 -3.37
N VAL A 133 -14.88 14.27 -3.21
CA VAL A 133 -13.91 13.76 -4.17
C VAL A 133 -13.99 12.23 -4.28
N VAL A 134 -14.06 11.51 -3.16
CA VAL A 134 -14.20 10.04 -3.13
C VAL A 134 -15.49 9.60 -3.81
N SER A 135 -16.62 10.27 -3.52
CA SER A 135 -17.91 10.00 -4.17
C SER A 135 -17.83 10.13 -5.70
N ALA A 136 -17.16 11.20 -6.18
CA ALA A 136 -16.96 11.41 -7.62
C ALA A 136 -16.04 10.35 -8.26
N LEU A 137 -15.00 9.88 -7.54
CA LEU A 137 -14.13 8.78 -7.98
C LEU A 137 -14.89 7.46 -8.09
N VAL A 138 -15.69 7.13 -7.08
CA VAL A 138 -16.52 5.91 -7.09
C VAL A 138 -17.55 5.96 -8.23
N ALA A 139 -18.17 7.11 -8.47
CA ALA A 139 -19.07 7.28 -9.62
C ALA A 139 -18.38 7.09 -10.99
N GLN A 140 -17.06 7.30 -11.06
CA GLN A 140 -16.23 7.01 -12.24
C GLN A 140 -15.73 5.55 -12.28
N GLY A 141 -16.17 4.68 -11.36
CA GLY A 141 -15.77 3.28 -11.28
C GLY A 141 -14.38 3.05 -10.68
N LYS A 142 -13.79 4.06 -10.01
CA LYS A 142 -12.47 3.91 -9.38
C LYS A 142 -12.54 3.13 -8.08
N CYS A 143 -11.53 2.27 -7.85
CA CYS A 143 -11.29 1.63 -6.58
C CYS A 143 -10.43 2.54 -5.68
N ILE A 144 -10.86 2.75 -4.45
CA ILE A 144 -10.15 3.63 -3.52
C ILE A 144 -9.12 2.83 -2.72
N VAL A 145 -7.88 3.32 -2.69
CA VAL A 145 -6.78 2.74 -1.92
C VAL A 145 -6.46 3.65 -0.74
N SER A 146 -6.34 3.10 0.45
CA SER A 146 -5.87 3.85 1.62
C SER A 146 -5.24 2.93 2.67
N GLY A 147 -4.97 3.45 3.87
CA GLY A 147 -4.18 2.75 4.88
C GLY A 147 -4.94 2.33 6.12
N LEU A 148 -6.23 2.52 6.16
CA LEU A 148 -7.09 2.18 7.30
C LEU A 148 -6.67 2.88 8.61
N ALA A 149 -5.97 4.02 8.54
CA ALA A 149 -5.69 4.86 9.70
C ALA A 149 -6.93 5.63 10.15
N LEU A 150 -6.83 6.35 11.28
CA LEU A 150 -7.85 7.31 11.69
C LEU A 150 -7.93 8.48 10.71
N GLY A 151 -9.04 9.21 10.74
CA GLY A 151 -9.23 10.43 9.95
C GLY A 151 -9.45 10.16 8.47
N CYS A 152 -8.69 10.80 7.61
CA CYS A 152 -8.88 10.76 6.16
C CYS A 152 -8.94 9.34 5.59
N ASP A 153 -8.04 8.43 5.99
CA ASP A 153 -8.09 7.05 5.51
C ASP A 153 -9.45 6.38 5.82
N SER A 154 -9.97 6.60 7.03
CA SER A 154 -11.29 6.06 7.44
C SER A 154 -12.44 6.74 6.70
N VAL A 155 -12.35 8.05 6.44
CA VAL A 155 -13.33 8.81 5.65
C VAL A 155 -13.38 8.25 4.23
N ALA A 156 -12.22 8.07 3.58
CA ALA A 156 -12.13 7.52 2.23
C ALA A 156 -12.75 6.13 2.11
N HIS A 157 -12.40 5.21 3.03
CA HIS A 157 -12.97 3.86 3.03
C HIS A 157 -14.48 3.87 3.27
N ARG A 158 -14.95 4.64 4.26
CA ARG A 158 -16.38 4.72 4.62
C ARG A 158 -17.21 5.27 3.47
N GLU A 159 -16.81 6.43 2.90
CA GLU A 159 -17.53 7.03 1.77
C GLU A 159 -17.57 6.08 0.56
N THR A 160 -16.48 5.34 0.32
CA THR A 160 -16.45 4.35 -0.77
C THR A 160 -17.50 3.25 -0.57
N LEU A 161 -17.60 2.70 0.64
CA LEU A 161 -18.59 1.67 0.97
C LEU A 161 -20.01 2.22 0.91
N ASP A 162 -20.25 3.40 1.46
CA ASP A 162 -21.55 4.09 1.43
C ASP A 162 -22.05 4.36 -0.01
N ARG A 163 -21.13 4.45 -0.98
CA ARG A 163 -21.44 4.58 -2.42
C ARG A 163 -21.46 3.25 -3.19
N GLY A 164 -21.31 2.11 -2.51
CA GLY A 164 -21.26 0.79 -3.13
C GLY A 164 -20.02 0.55 -3.98
N GLY A 165 -18.93 1.32 -3.76
CA GLY A 165 -17.64 1.17 -4.43
C GLY A 165 -16.77 0.10 -3.81
N LYS A 166 -15.60 -0.17 -4.42
CA LYS A 166 -14.59 -1.10 -3.91
C LYS A 166 -13.42 -0.33 -3.31
N THR A 167 -12.86 -0.87 -2.23
CA THR A 167 -11.72 -0.25 -1.56
C THR A 167 -10.68 -1.26 -1.11
N VAL A 168 -9.42 -0.84 -1.14
CA VAL A 168 -8.25 -1.62 -0.72
C VAL A 168 -7.58 -0.93 0.46
N ALA A 169 -7.41 -1.65 1.55
CA ALA A 169 -6.69 -1.17 2.72
C ALA A 169 -5.33 -1.86 2.86
N PHE A 170 -4.24 -1.09 2.78
CA PHE A 170 -2.91 -1.57 3.13
C PHE A 170 -2.64 -1.40 4.63
N LEU A 171 -2.23 -2.46 5.33
CA LEU A 171 -2.00 -2.47 6.77
C LEU A 171 -0.51 -2.51 7.10
N ALA A 172 -0.11 -1.83 8.19
CA ALA A 172 1.27 -1.80 8.70
C ALA A 172 1.61 -2.96 9.65
N GLY A 173 0.68 -3.88 9.86
CA GLY A 173 0.81 -5.07 10.71
C GLY A 173 0.14 -6.29 10.10
N PRO A 174 0.21 -7.45 10.76
CA PRO A 174 -0.46 -8.66 10.30
C PRO A 174 -1.98 -8.48 10.31
N LEU A 175 -2.69 -9.16 9.38
CA LEU A 175 -4.13 -8.94 9.17
C LEU A 175 -5.01 -9.40 10.35
N ASN A 176 -4.51 -10.27 11.24
CA ASN A 176 -5.17 -10.62 12.50
C ASN A 176 -5.07 -9.51 13.57
N GLU A 177 -4.35 -8.42 13.30
CA GLU A 177 -4.18 -7.28 14.20
C GLU A 177 -4.45 -5.95 13.50
N VAL A 178 -5.72 -5.66 13.24
CA VAL A 178 -6.12 -4.37 12.69
C VAL A 178 -5.80 -3.25 13.68
N ASN A 179 -5.00 -2.28 13.23
CA ASN A 179 -4.66 -1.07 13.95
C ASN A 179 -5.04 0.17 13.12
N PRO A 180 -5.74 1.16 13.71
CA PRO A 180 -6.19 1.19 15.10
C PRO A 180 -7.34 0.21 15.37
N PRO A 181 -7.50 -0.25 16.64
CA PRO A 181 -8.59 -1.19 16.98
C PRO A 181 -10.01 -0.67 16.70
N SER A 182 -10.21 0.65 16.71
CA SER A 182 -11.48 1.29 16.35
C SER A 182 -11.92 1.03 14.90
N ASN A 183 -10.98 0.68 14.00
CA ASN A 183 -11.25 0.44 12.60
C ASN A 183 -11.45 -1.05 12.26
N ARG A 184 -11.54 -1.94 13.27
CA ARG A 184 -11.78 -3.38 13.05
C ARG A 184 -13.10 -3.66 12.34
N SER A 185 -14.16 -2.95 12.71
CA SER A 185 -15.47 -3.09 12.05
C SER A 185 -15.40 -2.62 10.59
N LEU A 186 -14.72 -1.50 10.33
CA LEU A 186 -14.50 -1.00 8.97
C LEU A 186 -13.68 -1.99 8.13
N ALA A 187 -12.65 -2.60 8.71
CA ALA A 187 -11.87 -3.65 8.02
C ALA A 187 -12.73 -4.87 7.63
N ALA A 188 -13.60 -5.33 8.54
CA ALA A 188 -14.51 -6.42 8.25
C ALA A 188 -15.49 -6.06 7.14
N GLU A 189 -16.10 -4.89 7.20
CA GLU A 189 -17.04 -4.38 6.20
C GLU A 189 -16.40 -4.22 4.81
N ILE A 190 -15.13 -3.76 4.75
CA ILE A 190 -14.37 -3.72 3.49
C ILE A 190 -14.35 -5.09 2.82
N VAL A 191 -14.07 -6.15 3.57
CA VAL A 191 -14.02 -7.53 3.03
C VAL A 191 -15.41 -8.02 2.67
N GLU A 192 -16.41 -7.81 3.53
CA GLU A 192 -17.80 -8.23 3.31
C GLU A 192 -18.39 -7.61 2.04
N GLU A 193 -18.05 -6.35 1.76
CA GLU A 193 -18.46 -5.63 0.56
C GLU A 193 -17.57 -5.93 -0.67
N GLY A 194 -16.71 -6.97 -0.59
CA GLY A 194 -15.86 -7.43 -1.68
C GLY A 194 -14.68 -6.51 -1.99
N GLY A 195 -14.19 -5.79 -1.00
CA GLY A 195 -12.92 -5.08 -1.02
C GLY A 195 -11.75 -5.97 -0.61
N LEU A 196 -10.64 -5.37 -0.22
CA LEU A 196 -9.39 -6.07 0.03
C LEU A 196 -8.61 -5.47 1.19
N LEU A 197 -8.10 -6.34 2.07
CA LEU A 197 -7.04 -6.00 3.05
C LEU A 197 -5.73 -6.63 2.60
N VAL A 198 -4.63 -5.87 2.67
CA VAL A 198 -3.29 -6.33 2.26
C VAL A 198 -2.24 -5.95 3.29
N SER A 199 -1.29 -6.84 3.51
CA SER A 199 -0.10 -6.58 4.34
C SER A 199 1.13 -7.31 3.82
N GLU A 200 2.33 -6.79 4.11
CA GLU A 200 3.60 -7.50 3.95
C GLU A 200 4.02 -8.29 5.21
N TYR A 201 3.20 -8.21 6.28
CA TYR A 201 3.58 -8.71 7.59
C TYR A 201 2.68 -9.87 8.03
N TYR A 202 3.31 -10.93 8.54
CA TYR A 202 2.65 -12.08 9.16
C TYR A 202 2.96 -12.21 10.65
N GLU A 203 3.77 -11.30 11.20
CA GLU A 203 4.14 -11.23 12.61
C GLU A 203 4.03 -9.80 13.13
N LYS A 204 3.76 -9.69 14.43
CA LYS A 204 3.78 -8.39 15.13
C LYS A 204 5.17 -7.75 15.06
N ALA A 205 5.22 -6.44 15.14
CA ALA A 205 6.49 -5.74 15.30
C ALA A 205 7.14 -6.09 16.65
N HIS A 206 8.44 -6.35 16.62
CA HIS A 206 9.21 -6.72 17.82
C HIS A 206 9.60 -5.52 18.68
N SER A 207 9.42 -4.30 18.17
CA SER A 207 9.72 -3.06 18.89
C SER A 207 8.82 -1.91 18.44
N ARG A 208 8.75 -0.86 19.29
CA ARG A 208 8.03 0.37 18.93
C ARG A 208 8.61 1.04 17.68
N ASN A 209 9.92 1.05 17.54
CA ASN A 209 10.57 1.67 16.37
C ASN A 209 10.25 0.90 15.08
N GLU A 210 10.26 -0.43 15.13
CA GLU A 210 9.82 -1.26 14.01
C GLU A 210 8.34 -1.00 13.68
N PHE A 211 7.48 -0.96 14.69
CA PHE A 211 6.07 -0.67 14.52
C PHE A 211 5.85 0.67 13.80
N LEU A 212 6.51 1.74 14.23
CA LEU A 212 6.42 3.05 13.59
C LEU A 212 7.02 3.04 12.17
N GLY A 213 8.13 2.34 11.97
CA GLY A 213 8.75 2.19 10.65
C GLY A 213 7.86 1.48 9.64
N ARG A 214 7.04 0.51 10.08
CA ARG A 214 6.11 -0.22 9.22
C ARG A 214 5.03 0.66 8.60
N TYR A 215 4.64 1.77 9.22
CA TYR A 215 3.70 2.73 8.62
C TYR A 215 4.32 3.41 7.39
N ALA A 216 5.56 3.93 7.51
CA ALA A 216 6.26 4.50 6.37
C ALA A 216 6.52 3.47 5.24
N GLU A 217 6.82 2.23 5.62
CA GLU A 217 6.97 1.11 4.68
C GLU A 217 5.63 0.78 3.97
N ARG A 218 4.51 0.83 4.68
CA ARG A 218 3.18 0.59 4.13
C ARG A 218 2.76 1.70 3.17
N ASP A 219 3.06 2.97 3.50
CA ASP A 219 2.65 4.14 2.71
C ASP A 219 3.17 4.08 1.26
N ARG A 220 4.31 3.42 1.03
CA ARG A 220 4.81 3.20 -0.34
C ARG A 220 3.91 2.28 -1.17
N LEU A 221 3.21 1.32 -0.54
CA LEU A 221 2.29 0.42 -1.23
C LEU A 221 1.07 1.16 -1.75
N GLN A 222 0.56 2.15 -1.01
CA GLN A 222 -0.55 2.98 -1.47
C GLN A 222 -0.18 3.69 -2.78
N ALA A 223 1.04 4.26 -2.87
CA ALA A 223 1.51 4.90 -4.08
C ALA A 223 1.82 3.89 -5.20
N MET A 224 2.31 2.70 -4.86
CA MET A 224 2.71 1.67 -5.81
C MET A 224 1.52 1.03 -6.53
N PHE A 225 0.41 0.86 -5.82
CA PHE A 225 -0.79 0.19 -6.33
C PHE A 225 -1.93 1.18 -6.68
N ALA A 226 -1.57 2.42 -7.03
CA ALA A 226 -2.50 3.44 -7.47
C ALA A 226 -2.03 4.14 -8.75
N SER A 227 -2.96 4.54 -9.59
CA SER A 227 -2.72 5.37 -10.79
C SER A 227 -2.57 6.85 -10.46
N CYS A 228 -3.04 7.29 -9.29
CA CYS A 228 -2.92 8.63 -8.77
C CYS A 228 -2.96 8.60 -7.24
N VAL A 229 -2.21 9.49 -6.58
CA VAL A 229 -2.29 9.72 -5.14
C VAL A 229 -2.90 11.09 -4.88
N ILE A 230 -3.99 11.13 -4.12
CA ILE A 230 -4.70 12.35 -3.73
C ILE A 230 -4.46 12.61 -2.25
N LEU A 231 -3.95 13.81 -1.94
CA LEU A 231 -3.80 14.31 -0.58
C LEU A 231 -5.00 15.18 -0.21
N ALA A 232 -5.80 14.76 0.78
CA ALA A 232 -6.91 15.56 1.28
C ALA A 232 -6.40 16.82 2.00
N ALA A 233 -5.59 16.64 3.03
CA ALA A 233 -4.86 17.70 3.72
C ALA A 233 -3.75 17.08 4.57
N SER A 234 -2.67 17.79 4.85
CA SER A 234 -1.65 17.38 5.83
C SER A 234 -0.74 18.53 6.23
N TYR A 235 -0.18 18.42 7.41
CA TYR A 235 0.91 19.27 7.88
C TYR A 235 2.20 18.97 7.13
N SER A 236 3.03 19.99 6.93
CA SER A 236 4.37 19.86 6.38
C SER A 236 5.35 19.31 7.43
N GLN A 237 6.47 18.76 6.99
CA GLN A 237 7.56 18.33 7.87
C GLN A 237 8.10 19.49 8.77
N LYS A 238 7.90 20.73 8.34
CA LYS A 238 8.29 21.93 9.11
C LYS A 238 7.37 22.21 10.28
N ASP A 239 6.16 21.64 10.28
CA ASP A 239 5.17 21.81 11.33
C ASP A 239 5.44 20.82 12.45
N ARG A 240 6.20 21.25 13.45
CA ARG A 240 6.69 20.39 14.55
C ARG A 240 5.56 19.62 15.25
N GLY A 241 5.69 18.30 15.29
CA GLY A 241 4.81 17.41 16.03
C GLY A 241 3.44 17.13 15.38
N CYS A 242 3.19 17.63 14.18
CA CYS A 242 1.90 17.51 13.48
C CYS A 242 1.97 16.65 12.20
N ASP A 243 3.13 16.09 11.86
CA ASP A 243 3.31 15.25 10.66
C ASP A 243 2.43 13.99 10.70
N SER A 244 1.52 13.87 9.74
CA SER A 244 0.63 12.71 9.60
C SER A 244 1.26 11.52 8.86
N GLY A 245 2.49 11.63 8.38
CA GLY A 245 3.12 10.60 7.56
C GLY A 245 2.74 10.63 6.07
N SER A 246 1.70 11.35 5.66
CA SER A 246 1.23 11.43 4.26
C SER A 246 2.34 11.87 3.29
N ARG A 247 3.32 12.63 3.76
CA ARG A 247 4.51 13.01 2.98
C ARG A 247 5.30 11.81 2.44
N PHE A 248 5.27 10.66 3.13
CA PHE A 248 5.96 9.45 2.65
C PHE A 248 5.26 8.89 1.40
N ALA A 249 3.94 8.76 1.42
CA ALA A 249 3.18 8.31 0.25
C ALA A 249 3.32 9.30 -0.92
N MET A 250 3.21 10.63 -0.67
CA MET A 250 3.40 11.66 -1.71
C MET A 250 4.83 11.64 -2.27
N GLY A 251 5.84 11.46 -1.41
CA GLY A 251 7.23 11.32 -1.81
C GLY A 251 7.48 10.08 -2.66
N LYS A 252 6.88 8.94 -2.30
CA LYS A 252 6.97 7.69 -3.07
C LYS A 252 6.21 7.78 -4.39
N ALA A 253 5.05 8.40 -4.42
CA ALA A 253 4.33 8.66 -5.67
C ALA A 253 5.21 9.45 -6.66
N ARG A 254 5.90 10.49 -6.18
CA ARG A 254 6.86 11.25 -7.00
C ARG A 254 8.05 10.41 -7.46
N GLU A 255 8.61 9.58 -6.57
CA GLU A 255 9.74 8.70 -6.90
C GLU A 255 9.36 7.65 -7.96
N TYR A 256 8.13 7.13 -7.92
CA TYR A 256 7.63 6.11 -8.84
C TYR A 256 7.03 6.68 -10.13
N GLY A 257 6.95 8.01 -10.27
CA GLY A 257 6.32 8.66 -11.42
C GLY A 257 4.78 8.59 -11.41
N VAL A 258 4.19 8.29 -10.25
CA VAL A 258 2.73 8.27 -10.08
C VAL A 258 2.20 9.70 -9.96
N PRO A 259 1.18 10.08 -10.74
CA PRO A 259 0.52 11.38 -10.65
C PRO A 259 0.05 11.71 -9.24
N ARG A 260 0.16 12.99 -8.87
CA ARG A 260 -0.22 13.48 -7.54
C ARG A 260 -1.24 14.59 -7.66
N CYS A 261 -2.28 14.50 -6.84
CA CYS A 261 -3.29 15.55 -6.72
C CYS A 261 -3.41 15.97 -5.26
N VAL A 262 -3.96 17.15 -5.06
CA VAL A 262 -4.27 17.67 -3.73
C VAL A 262 -5.68 18.29 -3.76
N ILE A 263 -6.45 18.11 -2.70
CA ILE A 263 -7.73 18.79 -2.50
C ILE A 263 -7.42 20.17 -1.91
N TYR A 264 -7.78 21.25 -2.59
CA TYR A 264 -7.40 22.59 -2.16
C TYR A 264 -8.27 23.71 -2.77
N ASP A 265 -8.83 24.53 -1.90
CA ASP A 265 -9.45 25.80 -2.27
C ASP A 265 -8.51 26.96 -1.91
N LYS A 266 -7.97 27.62 -2.93
CA LYS A 266 -7.01 28.73 -2.75
C LYS A 266 -7.53 29.90 -1.93
N LEU A 267 -8.83 30.15 -1.93
CA LEU A 267 -9.43 31.28 -1.19
C LEU A 267 -9.66 30.93 0.27
N ARG A 268 -10.08 29.70 0.54
CA ARG A 268 -10.41 29.22 1.88
C ARG A 268 -9.19 28.74 2.65
N ASP A 269 -8.32 27.93 2.01
CA ASP A 269 -7.32 27.10 2.70
C ASP A 269 -5.92 27.75 2.75
N ALA A 270 -5.72 28.93 2.15
CA ALA A 270 -4.41 29.56 1.96
C ALA A 270 -3.63 29.81 3.27
N GLY A 271 -4.33 30.14 4.35
CA GLY A 271 -3.73 30.47 5.66
C GLY A 271 -3.73 29.32 6.66
N ASP A 272 -4.34 28.18 6.34
CA ASP A 272 -4.49 27.07 7.30
C ASP A 272 -3.24 26.16 7.28
N PRO A 273 -2.58 25.96 8.44
CA PRO A 273 -1.43 25.06 8.55
C PRO A 273 -1.72 23.60 8.18
N MET A 274 -2.96 23.14 8.28
CA MET A 274 -3.38 21.79 7.86
C MET A 274 -3.16 21.53 6.38
N TYR A 275 -2.98 22.58 5.57
CA TYR A 275 -2.69 22.49 4.13
C TYR A 275 -1.23 22.85 3.78
N ASN A 276 -0.31 22.88 4.76
CA ASN A 276 1.10 23.20 4.48
C ASN A 276 1.74 22.19 3.51
N LEU A 277 1.56 20.86 3.73
CA LEU A 277 2.04 19.85 2.79
C LEU A 277 1.37 19.97 1.42
N THR A 278 0.08 20.29 1.38
CA THR A 278 -0.68 20.55 0.15
C THR A 278 -0.01 21.66 -0.67
N ARG A 279 0.35 22.78 -0.03
CA ARG A 279 1.06 23.88 -0.70
C ARG A 279 2.47 23.49 -1.15
N ASP A 280 3.21 22.71 -0.33
CA ASP A 280 4.52 22.17 -0.71
C ASP A 280 4.40 21.27 -1.96
N GLU A 281 3.38 20.40 -2.03
CA GLU A 281 3.15 19.49 -3.17
C GLU A 281 2.71 20.24 -4.44
N ILE A 282 1.88 21.28 -4.32
CA ILE A 282 1.52 22.17 -5.44
C ILE A 282 2.78 22.82 -6.03
N ALA A 283 3.68 23.31 -5.16
CA ALA A 283 4.92 23.96 -5.59
C ALA A 283 5.87 23.01 -6.35
N VAL A 284 5.71 21.70 -6.20
CA VAL A 284 6.49 20.67 -6.91
C VAL A 284 5.66 19.87 -7.93
N GLY A 285 4.54 20.43 -8.39
CA GLY A 285 3.80 19.99 -9.56
C GLY A 285 2.61 19.04 -9.30
N ALA A 286 2.10 18.94 -8.07
CA ALA A 286 0.83 18.25 -7.83
C ALA A 286 -0.34 19.05 -8.43
N ALA A 287 -1.29 18.35 -9.07
CA ALA A 287 -2.50 18.97 -9.62
C ALA A 287 -3.49 19.32 -8.49
N ILE A 288 -4.24 20.41 -8.67
CA ILE A 288 -5.24 20.83 -7.69
C ILE A 288 -6.60 20.30 -8.09
N ILE A 289 -7.28 19.67 -7.14
CA ILE A 289 -8.70 19.32 -7.17
C ILE A 289 -9.41 20.36 -6.31
N THR A 290 -10.22 21.20 -6.93
CA THR A 290 -11.04 22.18 -6.19
C THR A 290 -12.40 21.54 -5.87
N PRO A 291 -12.82 21.47 -4.58
CA PRO A 291 -14.14 20.97 -4.22
C PRO A 291 -15.25 21.67 -5.01
N GLY A 292 -16.28 20.95 -5.41
CA GLY A 292 -17.39 21.48 -6.24
C GLY A 292 -17.08 21.57 -7.74
N SER A 293 -15.89 21.21 -8.19
CA SER A 293 -15.53 21.20 -9.62
C SER A 293 -15.62 19.81 -10.24
N ASP A 294 -15.74 19.75 -11.57
CA ASP A 294 -15.65 18.48 -12.29
C ASP A 294 -14.30 17.81 -12.04
N LEU A 295 -14.33 16.59 -11.49
CA LEU A 295 -13.15 15.84 -11.14
C LEU A 295 -12.48 15.26 -12.40
N LYS A 296 -11.25 15.72 -12.68
CA LYS A 296 -10.40 15.20 -13.73
C LYS A 296 -9.04 14.80 -13.14
N LEU A 297 -8.73 13.51 -13.20
CA LEU A 297 -7.42 13.03 -12.81
C LEU A 297 -6.39 13.22 -13.95
N PRO A 298 -5.13 13.56 -13.64
CA PRO A 298 -4.07 13.53 -14.62
C PRO A 298 -3.84 12.09 -15.09
N CYS A 299 -3.65 11.90 -16.42
CA CYS A 299 -3.31 10.59 -16.97
C CYS A 299 -1.92 10.16 -16.48
N SER A 300 -1.78 8.95 -15.96
CA SER A 300 -0.48 8.34 -15.74
C SER A 300 0.10 7.84 -17.07
N GLU A 301 1.42 7.87 -17.23
CA GLU A 301 2.09 7.22 -18.37
C GLU A 301 1.79 5.71 -18.45
N MET A 302 1.42 5.09 -17.34
CA MET A 302 0.96 3.68 -17.27
C MET A 302 -0.35 3.45 -18.03
N CYS A 303 -1.27 4.42 -18.07
CA CYS A 303 -2.51 4.32 -18.86
C CYS A 303 -2.26 4.38 -20.38
N GLN A 304 -1.13 4.90 -20.85
CA GLN A 304 -0.85 4.98 -22.28
C GLN A 304 -0.31 3.67 -22.87
N GLN A 305 0.23 2.77 -22.06
CA GLN A 305 0.76 1.48 -22.54
C GLN A 305 -0.32 0.40 -22.70
N GLU A 306 -1.42 0.45 -21.96
CA GLU A 306 -2.51 -0.52 -22.10
C GLU A 306 -3.37 -0.29 -23.36
N THR A 307 -3.38 0.92 -23.96
CA THR A 307 -4.17 1.23 -25.17
C THR A 307 -3.48 0.84 -26.47
N PHE A 308 -2.23 0.38 -26.47
CA PHE A 308 -1.48 -0.02 -27.67
C PHE A 308 -1.58 -1.52 -28.03
N TRP A 309 -2.25 -2.35 -27.24
CA TRP A 309 -2.40 -3.80 -27.45
C TRP A 309 -3.87 -4.26 -27.41
N GLY A 310 -4.79 -3.41 -27.84
CA GLY A 310 -6.20 -3.75 -28.07
C GLY A 310 -6.48 -4.11 -29.51
#